data_ac3c308d2fe6e9f0a06bf30692f9a5cc
#
_entry.id   ac3c308d2fe6e9f0a06bf30692f9a5cc
#
_cell.length_a   1.000
_cell.length_b   1.000
_cell.length_c   1.000
_cell.angle_alpha   90.00
_cell.angle_beta   90.00
_cell.angle_gamma   90.00
#
_symmetry.space_group_name_H-M   'P 1'
#
loop_
_entity.id
_entity.type
_entity.pdbx_description
1 polymer ?
#
loop_
_entity_poly.entity_id
_entity_poly.type
_entity_poly.pdbx_seq_one_letter_code
_entity_poly.pdbx_strand_id
1 'polypeptide(L)'
;MLITKPTVSIEYCPKCGWMLRSAYLAQELLTTFTEDIHGVLLIPSLTGGAFLVSINDQLVFDRKEQGRFPEIKELKQLIRDVINPEKNLGHSDKK
;
A
#
# COMPACT_ATOMS: atom_id res chain seq x y z
N MET A 1 23.05 9.42 0.64
CA MET A 1 22.69 7.99 0.52
C MET A 1 21.68 7.83 -0.60
N LEU A 2 21.91 6.86 -1.49
CA LEU A 2 20.95 6.56 -2.55
C LEU A 2 19.91 5.57 -2.01
N ILE A 3 18.64 5.92 -2.17
CA ILE A 3 17.53 5.02 -1.84
C ILE A 3 17.25 4.22 -3.10
N THR A 4 17.60 2.93 -3.07
CA THR A 4 17.43 2.06 -4.24
C THR A 4 16.15 1.25 -4.19
N LYS A 5 15.55 1.12 -2.99
CA LYS A 5 14.29 0.40 -2.81
C LYS A 5 13.12 1.38 -2.87
N PRO A 6 11.98 0.96 -3.44
CA PRO A 6 10.83 1.86 -3.55
C PRO A 6 10.17 2.13 -2.20
N THR A 7 9.50 3.27 -2.11
CA THR A 7 8.70 3.64 -0.95
C THR A 7 7.23 3.48 -1.31
N VAL A 8 6.50 2.77 -0.46
CA VAL A 8 5.04 2.69 -0.58
C VAL A 8 4.45 3.83 0.22
N SER A 9 3.45 4.51 -0.33
CA SER A 9 2.74 5.55 0.40
C SER A 9 1.25 5.24 0.46
N ILE A 10 0.63 5.57 1.59
CA ILE A 10 -0.81 5.46 1.79
C ILE A 10 -1.29 6.84 2.18
N GLU A 11 -2.02 7.50 1.30
CA GLU A 11 -2.66 8.78 1.56
C GLU A 11 -4.09 8.51 1.98
N TYR A 12 -4.47 8.96 3.17
CA TYR A 12 -5.77 8.63 3.75
C TYR A 12 -6.48 9.86 4.29
N CYS A 13 -7.80 9.78 4.37
CA CYS A 13 -8.62 10.84 4.95
C CYS A 13 -8.59 10.73 6.48
N PRO A 14 -7.96 11.68 7.20
CA PRO A 14 -7.91 11.61 8.67
C PRO A 14 -9.28 11.88 9.30
N LYS A 15 -10.09 12.74 8.70
CA LYS A 15 -11.42 13.06 9.22
C LYS A 15 -12.42 11.92 9.04
N CYS A 16 -12.09 10.97 8.17
CA CYS A 16 -12.93 9.78 7.95
C CYS A 16 -12.63 8.67 8.95
N GLY A 17 -11.63 8.84 9.82
CA GLY A 17 -11.26 7.83 10.79
C GLY A 17 -10.46 6.67 10.20
N TRP A 18 -9.75 6.89 9.10
CA TRP A 18 -9.08 5.82 8.37
C TRP A 18 -7.61 5.60 8.75
N MET A 19 -7.14 6.28 9.80
CA MET A 19 -5.75 6.10 10.27
C MET A 19 -5.45 4.67 10.70
N LEU A 20 -6.33 4.08 11.50
CA LEU A 20 -6.12 2.73 12.02
C LEU A 20 -6.05 1.70 10.88
N ARG A 21 -6.96 1.82 9.91
CA ARG A 21 -6.95 0.97 8.72
C ARG A 21 -5.64 1.12 7.95
N SER A 22 -5.20 2.35 7.77
CA SER A 22 -3.97 2.64 7.03
C SER A 22 -2.74 2.12 7.77
N ALA A 23 -2.69 2.27 9.08
CA ALA A 23 -1.60 1.74 9.91
C ALA A 23 -1.54 0.22 9.86
N TYR A 24 -2.70 -0.45 9.87
CA TYR A 24 -2.76 -1.90 9.74
C TYR A 24 -2.19 -2.36 8.40
N LEU A 25 -2.60 -1.71 7.31
CA LEU A 25 -2.09 -2.06 5.98
C LEU A 25 -0.58 -1.82 5.89
N ALA A 26 -0.10 -0.70 6.47
CA ALA A 26 1.33 -0.41 6.50
C ALA A 26 2.11 -1.50 7.22
N GLN A 27 1.62 -1.96 8.37
CA GLN A 27 2.25 -3.03 9.13
C GLN A 27 2.33 -4.31 8.30
N GLU A 28 1.24 -4.68 7.63
CA GLU A 28 1.21 -5.87 6.80
C GLU A 28 2.18 -5.79 5.62
N LEU A 29 2.26 -4.62 4.99
CA LEU A 29 3.18 -4.42 3.87
C LEU A 29 4.64 -4.45 4.32
N LEU A 30 4.94 -3.84 5.45
CA LEU A 30 6.30 -3.86 6.01
C LEU A 30 6.72 -5.28 6.38
N THR A 31 5.81 -6.07 6.92
CA THR A 31 6.10 -7.47 7.28
C THR A 31 6.37 -8.31 6.04
N THR A 32 5.53 -8.15 5.00
CA THR A 32 5.64 -8.96 3.79
C THR A 32 6.84 -8.56 2.92
N PHE A 33 7.07 -7.25 2.81
CA PHE A 33 8.07 -6.71 1.89
C PHE A 33 9.30 -6.11 2.61
N THR A 34 9.63 -6.63 3.79
CA THR A 34 10.71 -6.12 4.62
C THR A 34 12.00 -5.85 3.84
N GLU A 35 12.34 -6.74 2.92
CA GLU A 35 13.59 -6.63 2.15
C GLU A 35 13.40 -5.95 0.80
N ASP A 36 12.16 -5.71 0.40
CA ASP A 36 11.84 -5.24 -0.95
C ASP A 36 11.54 -3.75 -1.03
N ILE A 37 11.15 -3.14 0.09
CA ILE A 37 10.76 -1.72 0.11
C ILE A 37 11.62 -0.95 1.10
N HIS A 38 11.76 0.35 0.84
CA HIS A 38 12.44 1.27 1.75
C HIS A 38 11.61 1.52 3.00
N GLY A 39 10.31 1.63 2.84
CA GLY A 39 9.40 1.89 3.94
C GLY A 39 7.99 2.14 3.46
N VAL A 40 7.09 2.42 4.39
CA VAL A 40 5.72 2.82 4.11
C VAL A 40 5.48 4.19 4.74
N LEU A 41 5.03 5.13 3.93
CA LEU A 41 4.74 6.49 4.35
C LEU A 41 3.21 6.66 4.49
N LEU A 42 2.76 7.10 5.67
CA LEU A 42 1.36 7.41 5.89
C LEU A 42 1.16 8.91 5.75
N ILE A 43 0.27 9.32 4.85
CA ILE A 43 0.07 10.73 4.52
C ILE A 43 -1.37 11.12 4.83
N PRO A 44 -1.60 12.03 5.80
CA PRO A 44 -2.95 12.56 6.02
C PRO A 44 -3.33 13.46 4.84
N SER A 45 -4.40 13.09 4.14
CA SER A 45 -4.82 13.81 2.94
C SER A 45 -5.58 15.10 3.29
N LEU A 46 -5.43 16.11 2.45
CA LEU A 46 -6.26 17.31 2.50
C LEU A 46 -7.59 17.10 1.79
N THR A 47 -7.72 16.01 1.04
CA THR A 47 -8.95 15.69 0.30
C THR A 47 -9.83 14.74 1.10
N GLY A 48 -11.07 15.17 1.41
CA GLY A 48 -12.00 14.31 2.13
C GLY A 48 -12.32 13.05 1.35
N GLY A 49 -12.35 11.91 2.04
CA GLY A 49 -12.66 10.63 1.44
C GLY A 49 -11.53 10.00 0.64
N ALA A 50 -10.33 10.57 0.66
CA ALA A 50 -9.20 10.02 -0.09
C ALA A 50 -8.63 8.78 0.59
N PHE A 51 -8.34 7.76 -0.21
CA PHE A 51 -7.54 6.61 0.18
C PHE A 51 -6.82 6.10 -1.07
N LEU A 52 -5.52 6.40 -1.13
CA LEU A 52 -4.68 6.14 -2.29
C LEU A 52 -3.43 5.39 -1.86
N VAL A 53 -3.10 4.33 -2.58
CA VAL A 53 -1.85 3.61 -2.35
C VAL A 53 -0.98 3.75 -3.59
N SER A 54 0.27 4.17 -3.37
CA SER A 54 1.22 4.40 -4.46
C SER A 54 2.56 3.76 -4.14
N ILE A 55 3.31 3.42 -5.19
CA ILE A 55 4.69 2.97 -5.09
C ILE A 55 5.53 4.02 -5.78
N ASN A 56 6.38 4.71 -4.99
CA ASN A 56 7.01 5.96 -5.41
C ASN A 56 5.88 6.90 -5.88
N ASP A 57 5.84 7.29 -7.15
CA ASP A 57 4.76 8.14 -7.66
C ASP A 57 3.74 7.38 -8.49
N GLN A 58 3.82 6.05 -8.52
CA GLN A 58 2.89 5.23 -9.30
C GLN A 58 1.69 4.81 -8.45
N LEU A 59 0.51 5.29 -8.83
CA LEU A 59 -0.73 4.91 -8.15
C LEU A 59 -1.06 3.45 -8.43
N VAL A 60 -1.30 2.65 -7.38
CA VAL A 60 -1.68 1.24 -7.54
C VAL A 60 -3.09 0.96 -7.05
N PHE A 61 -3.65 1.80 -6.18
CA PHE A 61 -5.02 1.63 -5.72
C PHE A 61 -5.64 2.98 -5.35
N ASP A 62 -6.86 3.22 -5.82
CA ASP A 62 -7.64 4.41 -5.51
C ASP A 62 -9.04 3.97 -5.07
N ARG A 63 -9.39 4.21 -3.80
CA ARG A 63 -10.68 3.80 -3.26
C ARG A 63 -11.86 4.42 -4.00
N LYS A 64 -11.76 5.69 -4.38
CA LYS A 64 -12.86 6.35 -5.10
C LYS A 64 -13.13 5.69 -6.45
N GLU A 65 -12.05 5.33 -7.15
CA GLU A 65 -12.16 4.66 -8.44
C GLU A 65 -12.71 3.25 -8.29
N GLN A 66 -12.22 2.49 -7.30
CA GLN A 66 -12.64 1.11 -7.08
C GLN A 66 -13.96 0.98 -6.35
N GLY A 67 -14.40 2.02 -5.64
CA GLY A 67 -15.62 2.00 -4.87
C GLY A 67 -15.54 1.19 -3.58
N ARG A 68 -14.34 0.83 -3.14
CA ARG A 68 -14.13 0.00 -1.95
C ARG A 68 -12.70 0.14 -1.46
N PHE A 69 -12.44 -0.34 -0.25
CA PHE A 69 -11.07 -0.49 0.25
C PHE A 69 -10.43 -1.75 -0.33
N PRO A 70 -9.09 -1.79 -0.45
CA PRO A 70 -8.43 -3.00 -0.90
C PRO A 70 -8.43 -4.05 0.21
N GLU A 71 -8.57 -5.32 -0.18
CA GLU A 71 -8.25 -6.41 0.72
C GLU A 71 -6.73 -6.52 0.82
N ILE A 72 -6.23 -6.94 1.98
CA ILE A 72 -4.77 -7.00 2.18
C ILE A 72 -4.10 -7.96 1.19
N LYS A 73 -4.74 -9.08 0.90
CA LYS A 73 -4.22 -10.05 -0.07
C LYS A 73 -4.09 -9.43 -1.46
N GLU A 74 -5.11 -8.71 -1.90
CA GLU A 74 -5.12 -8.01 -3.17
C GLU A 74 -4.03 -6.95 -3.23
N LEU A 75 -3.90 -6.15 -2.16
CA LEU A 75 -2.92 -5.09 -2.12
C LEU A 75 -1.49 -5.64 -2.18
N LYS A 76 -1.23 -6.73 -1.47
CA LYS A 76 0.07 -7.39 -1.52
C LYS A 76 0.40 -7.86 -2.94
N GLN A 77 -0.58 -8.42 -3.63
CA GLN A 77 -0.40 -8.88 -5.02
C GLN A 77 -0.10 -7.71 -5.96
N LEU A 78 -0.85 -6.61 -5.82
CA LEU A 78 -0.63 -5.42 -6.65
C LEU A 78 0.78 -4.85 -6.46
N ILE A 79 1.23 -4.76 -5.21
CA ILE A 79 2.56 -4.23 -4.90
C ILE A 79 3.64 -5.19 -5.39
N ARG A 80 3.49 -6.51 -5.12
CA ARG A 80 4.43 -7.52 -5.57
C ARG A 80 4.62 -7.43 -7.08
N ASP A 81 3.54 -7.28 -7.84
CA ASP A 81 3.59 -7.27 -9.29
C ASP A 81 4.39 -6.09 -9.84
N VAL A 82 4.46 -4.98 -9.10
CA VAL A 82 5.24 -3.81 -9.50
C VAL A 82 6.70 -3.92 -9.06
N ILE A 83 6.96 -4.34 -7.81
CA ILE A 83 8.31 -4.23 -7.24
C ILE A 83 9.13 -5.51 -7.39
N ASN A 84 8.49 -6.67 -7.41
CA ASN A 84 9.20 -7.95 -7.51
C ASN A 84 8.24 -9.02 -8.04
N PRO A 85 7.97 -9.05 -9.34
CA PRO A 85 6.97 -9.97 -9.92
C PRO A 85 7.24 -11.45 -9.65
N GLU A 86 8.50 -11.80 -9.36
CA GLU A 86 8.88 -13.19 -9.10
C GLU A 86 8.65 -13.63 -7.65
N LYS A 87 8.32 -12.68 -6.76
CA LYS A 87 8.15 -13.00 -5.34
C LYS A 87 6.89 -13.83 -5.10
N ASN A 88 7.09 -14.94 -4.39
CA ASN A 88 5.97 -15.80 -3.97
C ASN A 88 5.42 -15.27 -2.64
N LEU A 89 4.14 -14.98 -2.59
CA LEU A 89 3.47 -14.47 -1.40
C LEU A 89 2.83 -15.57 -0.54
N GLY A 90 3.03 -16.83 -0.90
CA GLY A 90 2.46 -17.95 -0.15
C GLY A 90 0.94 -17.93 -0.19
N HIS A 91 0.29 -17.88 0.99
CA HIS A 91 -1.17 -17.89 1.06
C HIS A 91 -1.82 -16.70 0.34
N SER A 92 -1.13 -15.57 0.25
CA SER A 92 -1.67 -14.39 -0.43
C SER A 92 -1.73 -14.53 -1.95
N ASP A 93 -1.10 -15.56 -2.51
CA ASP A 93 -1.18 -15.87 -3.95
C ASP A 93 -2.26 -16.89 -4.29
N LYS A 94 -2.88 -17.50 -3.30
CA LYS A 94 -3.94 -18.48 -3.51
C LYS A 94 -5.25 -17.77 -3.77
N LYS A 95 -6.00 -18.27 -4.73
CA LYS A 95 -7.30 -17.73 -5.09
C LYS A 95 -8.40 -18.29 -4.19
#